data_e663223e7bb9c55e6e34d2a0917e88a7
#
_entry.id   e663223e7bb9c55e6e34d2a0917e88a7
#
_cell.length_a   1.000
_cell.length_b   1.000
_cell.length_c   1.000
_cell.angle_alpha   90.00
_cell.angle_beta   90.00
_cell.angle_gamma   90.00
#
_symmetry.space_group_name_H-M   'P 1'
#
loop_
_entity.id
_entity.type
_entity.pdbx_description
1 polymer ?
#
loop_
_entity_poly.entity_id
_entity_poly.type
_entity_poly.pdbx_seq_one_letter_code
_entity_poly.pdbx_strand_id
1 'polypeptide(L)'
;MSHQPDNIFAGTQVVALVEVRGTNHSLVHPRGAVGVVTRTPAVVGESFLVRFPDGSEATLTHDQLEVLKHFKDRLGAPVSDPARAGAPSIARPDHAGSETGAPFDLESLILYRCIVGSRAYGLDTDASDTDRRGIYLAPAELQWSLFGVPEQFEDHASQSCYWELQKFLVMALKANPNILECLWSPLVEKVTPLGEELLAMRGCFLSQMIFQTFNGYALSQFKKIEQDRRNHGEVRWKHAMHLLRLLLTGAATLREARVPVRVEAHRDRLLAVKRGELPWPEVDAWRKELHGDFERALAETKLPERPDYEAVNGFLVKARREMANHKAFREMRVTETPVSV
;
A
#
# COMPACT_ATOMS: atom_id res chain seq x y z
N MET A 1 13.60 11.90 26.30
CA MET A 1 13.67 12.54 24.97
C MET A 1 12.31 13.19 24.73
N SER A 2 12.27 14.51 24.74
CA SER A 2 11.06 15.30 24.57
C SER A 2 10.59 15.15 23.11
N HIS A 3 9.44 14.51 22.90
CA HIS A 3 8.77 14.59 21.61
C HIS A 3 8.47 16.07 21.33
N GLN A 4 9.09 16.60 20.25
CA GLN A 4 8.57 17.83 19.67
C GLN A 4 7.11 17.57 19.26
N PRO A 5 6.17 18.45 19.62
CA PRO A 5 4.80 18.30 19.19
C PRO A 5 4.76 18.35 17.66
N ASP A 6 4.22 17.30 17.04
CA ASP A 6 3.99 17.28 15.60
C ASP A 6 3.13 18.49 15.23
N ASN A 7 3.64 19.34 14.36
CA ASN A 7 2.87 20.46 13.82
C ASN A 7 1.77 19.92 12.89
N ILE A 8 0.58 19.69 13.45
CA ILE A 8 -0.59 19.22 12.73
C ILE A 8 -1.32 20.43 12.13
N PHE A 9 -1.33 20.53 10.79
CA PHE A 9 -1.94 21.62 10.06
C PHE A 9 -3.28 21.21 9.42
N ALA A 10 -4.10 22.18 9.03
CA ALA A 10 -5.27 21.91 8.21
C ALA A 10 -4.89 21.20 6.91
N GLY A 11 -5.61 20.15 6.55
CA GLY A 11 -5.30 19.25 5.44
C GLY A 11 -4.50 17.99 5.82
N THR A 12 -3.97 17.91 7.06
CA THR A 12 -3.26 16.72 7.55
C THR A 12 -4.23 15.55 7.72
N GLN A 13 -3.86 14.37 7.21
CA GLN A 13 -4.58 13.12 7.49
C GLN A 13 -4.20 12.62 8.88
N VAL A 14 -5.20 12.29 9.68
CA VAL A 14 -5.05 11.81 11.05
C VAL A 14 -5.88 10.55 11.29
N VAL A 15 -5.47 9.78 12.29
CA VAL A 15 -6.19 8.60 12.79
C VAL A 15 -6.77 8.94 14.16
N ALA A 16 -8.04 8.64 14.38
CA ALA A 16 -8.65 8.74 15.69
C ALA A 16 -8.15 7.59 16.59
N LEU A 17 -7.55 7.91 17.72
CA LEU A 17 -7.04 6.94 18.69
C LEU A 17 -8.14 6.47 19.67
N VAL A 18 -9.32 7.08 19.60
CA VAL A 18 -10.49 6.82 20.41
C VAL A 18 -11.72 6.59 19.50
N GLU A 19 -12.78 6.00 20.07
CA GLU A 19 -14.09 6.00 19.42
C GLU A 19 -14.66 7.42 19.35
N VAL A 20 -15.10 7.83 18.19
CA VAL A 20 -15.77 9.10 17.99
C VAL A 20 -17.28 8.89 18.23
N ARG A 21 -17.83 9.58 19.23
CA ARG A 21 -19.23 9.48 19.60
C ARG A 21 -19.99 10.75 19.29
N GLY A 22 -21.20 10.62 18.80
CA GLY A 22 -22.12 11.72 18.56
C GLY A 22 -22.68 12.29 19.85
N THR A 23 -23.46 13.38 19.75
CA THR A 23 -24.09 14.07 20.89
C THR A 23 -25.05 13.19 21.71
N ASN A 24 -25.59 12.14 21.12
CA ASN A 24 -26.42 11.12 21.76
C ASN A 24 -25.63 9.89 22.27
N HIS A 25 -24.31 9.99 22.38
CA HIS A 25 -23.38 8.90 22.73
C HIS A 25 -23.38 7.70 21.77
N SER A 26 -24.07 7.73 20.65
CA SER A 26 -23.94 6.70 19.62
C SER A 26 -22.54 6.73 19.02
N LEU A 27 -22.02 5.55 18.68
CA LEU A 27 -20.77 5.43 17.95
C LEU A 27 -20.96 6.01 16.54
N VAL A 28 -20.15 7.01 16.19
CA VAL A 28 -20.15 7.62 14.85
C VAL A 28 -19.02 7.03 14.02
N HIS A 29 -17.79 6.99 14.60
CA HIS A 29 -16.64 6.37 13.96
C HIS A 29 -15.87 5.51 14.97
N PRO A 30 -15.37 4.33 14.55
CA PRO A 30 -14.58 3.46 15.42
C PRO A 30 -13.18 4.04 15.68
N ARG A 31 -12.53 3.56 16.74
CA ARG A 31 -11.09 3.76 16.92
C ARG A 31 -10.34 3.28 15.67
N GLY A 32 -9.40 4.07 15.19
CA GLY A 32 -8.67 3.80 13.95
C GLY A 32 -9.26 4.49 12.72
N ALA A 33 -10.41 5.15 12.84
CA ALA A 33 -11.01 5.92 11.75
C ALA A 33 -10.06 7.01 11.24
N VAL A 34 -10.02 7.20 9.92
CA VAL A 34 -9.15 8.19 9.27
C VAL A 34 -9.96 9.41 8.88
N GLY A 35 -9.48 10.57 9.29
CA GLY A 35 -10.06 11.87 8.95
C GLY A 35 -9.02 12.86 8.45
N VAL A 36 -9.50 14.07 8.12
CA VAL A 36 -8.65 15.20 7.70
C VAL A 36 -8.89 16.36 8.63
N VAL A 37 -7.84 16.94 9.18
CA VAL A 37 -7.93 18.16 9.98
C VAL A 37 -8.43 19.30 9.11
N THR A 38 -9.56 19.91 9.48
CA THR A 38 -10.12 21.07 8.78
C THR A 38 -9.78 22.37 9.49
N ARG A 39 -9.59 22.33 10.82
CA ARG A 39 -9.18 23.48 11.63
C ARG A 39 -8.25 23.03 12.74
N THR A 40 -7.15 23.77 12.87
CA THR A 40 -6.18 23.61 13.97
C THR A 40 -6.58 24.51 15.14
N PRO A 41 -6.28 24.12 16.39
CA PRO A 41 -6.49 24.95 17.55
C PRO A 41 -5.64 26.24 17.46
N ALA A 42 -6.19 27.35 17.97
CA ALA A 42 -5.49 28.63 18.08
C ALA A 42 -4.54 28.64 19.30
N VAL A 43 -4.85 27.86 20.32
CA VAL A 43 -4.09 27.78 21.60
C VAL A 43 -3.75 26.30 21.87
N VAL A 44 -2.56 26.08 22.45
CA VAL A 44 -2.12 24.74 22.88
C VAL A 44 -3.09 24.20 23.93
N GLY A 45 -3.60 22.99 23.70
CA GLY A 45 -4.59 22.32 24.57
C GLY A 45 -6.04 22.38 24.07
N GLU A 46 -6.33 23.18 23.05
CA GLU A 46 -7.61 23.12 22.35
C GLU A 46 -7.68 21.93 21.38
N SER A 47 -8.90 21.66 20.88
CA SER A 47 -9.18 20.52 20.01
C SER A 47 -9.03 20.86 18.54
N PHE A 48 -8.61 19.89 17.76
CA PHE A 48 -8.63 19.91 16.29
C PHE A 48 -10.04 19.59 15.78
N LEU A 49 -10.49 20.29 14.75
CA LEU A 49 -11.69 19.89 14.02
C LEU A 49 -11.28 18.92 12.91
N VAL A 50 -11.80 17.71 12.97
CA VAL A 50 -11.48 16.62 12.03
C VAL A 50 -12.73 16.28 11.25
N ARG A 51 -12.63 16.29 9.91
CA ARG A 51 -13.70 15.85 9.01
C ARG A 51 -13.43 14.43 8.55
N PHE A 52 -14.42 13.58 8.71
CA PHE A 52 -14.40 12.21 8.25
C PHE A 52 -14.93 12.06 6.82
N PRO A 53 -14.67 10.92 6.14
CA PRO A 53 -15.04 10.74 4.74
C PRO A 53 -16.54 10.75 4.44
N ASP A 54 -17.39 10.45 5.42
CA ASP A 54 -18.86 10.56 5.33
C ASP A 54 -19.33 12.03 5.33
N GLY A 55 -18.43 12.96 5.68
CA GLY A 55 -18.70 14.39 5.79
C GLY A 55 -19.00 14.86 7.20
N SER A 56 -19.10 13.96 8.18
CA SER A 56 -19.25 14.34 9.59
C SER A 56 -17.98 15.03 10.10
N GLU A 57 -18.13 15.86 11.14
CA GLU A 57 -17.02 16.53 11.81
C GLU A 57 -17.03 16.20 13.30
N ALA A 58 -15.85 16.01 13.87
CA ALA A 58 -15.67 15.85 15.31
C ALA A 58 -14.47 16.64 15.81
N THR A 59 -14.54 17.04 17.06
CA THR A 59 -13.45 17.69 17.78
C THR A 59 -12.64 16.64 18.52
N LEU A 60 -11.33 16.57 18.24
CA LEU A 60 -10.39 15.65 18.89
C LEU A 60 -9.23 16.44 19.49
N THR A 61 -8.83 16.08 20.70
CA THR A 61 -7.64 16.63 21.35
C THR A 61 -6.37 15.97 20.78
N HIS A 62 -5.21 16.56 21.06
CA HIS A 62 -3.94 16.07 20.53
C HIS A 62 -3.63 14.61 20.91
N ASP A 63 -4.04 14.18 22.11
CA ASP A 63 -3.89 12.81 22.62
C ASP A 63 -4.89 11.82 22.03
N GLN A 64 -5.96 12.31 21.39
CA GLN A 64 -7.00 11.50 20.77
C GLN A 64 -6.79 11.28 19.27
N LEU A 65 -5.73 11.84 18.69
CA LEU A 65 -5.41 11.67 17.27
C LEU A 65 -3.90 11.50 17.06
N GLU A 66 -3.56 10.89 15.95
CA GLU A 66 -2.16 10.74 15.51
C GLU A 66 -2.09 10.99 14.00
N VAL A 67 -1.03 11.59 13.51
CA VAL A 67 -0.81 11.77 12.07
C VAL A 67 -0.77 10.40 11.40
N LEU A 68 -1.56 10.19 10.36
CA LEU A 68 -1.71 8.88 9.67
C LEU A 68 -0.35 8.28 9.27
N LYS A 69 0.60 9.12 8.84
CA LYS A 69 1.95 8.66 8.49
C LYS A 69 2.66 8.07 9.72
N HIS A 70 2.67 8.78 10.84
CA HIS A 70 3.34 8.33 12.07
C HIS A 70 2.66 7.10 12.67
N PHE A 71 1.32 7.07 12.66
CA PHE A 71 0.54 5.90 13.06
C PHE A 71 0.97 4.66 12.25
N LYS A 72 1.08 4.78 10.93
CA LYS A 72 1.52 3.68 10.05
C LYS A 72 2.99 3.30 10.28
N ASP A 73 3.86 4.28 10.48
CA ASP A 73 5.28 4.03 10.75
C ASP A 73 5.46 3.34 12.11
N ARG A 74 4.68 3.72 13.14
CA ARG A 74 4.69 3.06 14.46
C ARG A 74 4.18 1.62 14.40
N LEU A 75 3.11 1.36 13.66
CA LEU A 75 2.62 0.00 13.44
C LEU A 75 3.56 -0.80 12.54
N GLY A 76 4.23 -0.13 11.61
CA GLY A 76 5.17 -0.69 10.65
C GLY A 76 6.60 -0.85 11.17
N ALA A 77 6.92 -0.39 12.39
CA ALA A 77 8.22 -0.62 12.99
C ALA A 77 8.29 -2.04 13.59
N PRO A 78 9.35 -2.83 13.33
CA PRO A 78 9.58 -4.05 14.11
C PRO A 78 9.61 -3.69 15.60
N VAL A 79 9.08 -4.57 16.45
CA VAL A 79 9.22 -4.40 17.91
C VAL A 79 10.70 -4.25 18.18
N SER A 80 11.12 -3.07 18.61
CA SER A 80 12.53 -2.73 18.80
C SER A 80 13.12 -3.66 19.84
N ASP A 81 14.01 -4.55 19.40
CA ASP A 81 15.00 -5.13 20.28
C ASP A 81 15.87 -3.97 20.78
N PRO A 82 15.90 -3.68 22.10
CA PRO A 82 16.68 -2.57 22.66
C PRO A 82 18.18 -2.66 22.33
N ALA A 83 18.69 -3.81 21.87
CA ALA A 83 20.06 -3.99 21.41
C ALA A 83 20.34 -3.39 20.01
N ARG A 84 19.32 -2.96 19.25
CA ARG A 84 19.48 -2.35 17.91
C ARG A 84 19.24 -0.83 17.86
N ALA A 85 18.91 -0.21 18.94
CA ALA A 85 18.73 1.24 19.02
C ALA A 85 20.10 1.94 18.98
N GLY A 86 20.63 2.19 17.79
CA GLY A 86 21.89 2.92 17.65
C GLY A 86 22.68 2.70 16.36
N ALA A 87 22.21 1.85 15.45
CA ALA A 87 22.86 1.74 14.15
C ALA A 87 22.55 2.99 13.30
N PRO A 88 23.57 3.74 12.83
CA PRO A 88 23.32 4.86 11.95
C PRO A 88 22.68 4.37 10.66
N SER A 89 21.57 4.99 10.28
CA SER A 89 20.99 4.83 8.95
C SER A 89 21.98 5.41 7.94
N ILE A 90 22.77 4.56 7.31
CA ILE A 90 23.54 4.96 6.14
C ILE A 90 22.52 5.21 5.03
N ALA A 91 22.32 6.48 4.67
CA ALA A 91 21.54 6.85 3.51
C ALA A 91 22.14 6.12 2.29
N ARG A 92 21.39 5.17 1.75
CA ARG A 92 21.76 4.58 0.45
C ARG A 92 21.65 5.69 -0.60
N PRO A 93 22.62 5.82 -1.50
CA PRO A 93 22.46 6.76 -2.61
C PRO A 93 21.16 6.42 -3.34
N ASP A 94 20.33 7.45 -3.55
CA ASP A 94 19.12 7.37 -4.36
C ASP A 94 19.55 7.01 -5.79
N HIS A 95 19.55 5.74 -6.12
CA HIS A 95 19.52 5.31 -7.50
C HIS A 95 18.09 5.55 -8.00
N ALA A 96 17.81 6.81 -8.33
CA ALA A 96 16.67 7.20 -9.12
C ALA A 96 16.63 6.31 -10.36
N GLY A 97 15.45 5.74 -10.66
CA GLY A 97 15.22 4.76 -11.69
C GLY A 97 16.05 5.01 -12.95
N SER A 98 17.06 4.18 -13.17
CA SER A 98 17.87 4.26 -14.35
C SER A 98 17.12 3.49 -15.44
N GLU A 99 16.82 4.19 -16.53
CA GLU A 99 16.39 3.59 -17.82
C GLU A 99 17.49 2.72 -18.46
N THR A 100 18.63 2.55 -17.79
CA THR A 100 19.73 1.69 -18.20
C THR A 100 19.48 0.28 -17.70
N GLY A 101 19.56 -0.70 -18.58
CA GLY A 101 19.28 -2.11 -18.33
C GLY A 101 19.91 -2.64 -17.02
N ALA A 102 19.25 -3.61 -16.43
CA ALA A 102 19.75 -4.25 -15.22
C ALA A 102 21.18 -4.75 -15.43
N PRO A 103 22.08 -4.62 -14.41
CA PRO A 103 23.47 -5.10 -14.52
C PRO A 103 23.54 -6.65 -14.53
N PHE A 104 22.41 -7.33 -14.61
CA PHE A 104 22.22 -8.78 -14.60
C PHE A 104 20.98 -9.16 -15.43
N ASP A 105 20.86 -10.42 -15.81
CA ASP A 105 19.66 -10.97 -16.44
C ASP A 105 18.49 -10.98 -15.43
N LEU A 106 17.68 -9.91 -15.48
CA LEU A 106 16.52 -9.75 -14.59
C LEU A 106 15.52 -10.91 -14.74
N GLU A 107 15.31 -11.42 -15.97
CA GLU A 107 14.31 -12.47 -16.21
C GLU A 107 14.63 -13.76 -15.45
N SER A 108 15.90 -14.12 -15.32
CA SER A 108 16.32 -15.30 -14.54
C SER A 108 16.12 -15.14 -13.03
N LEU A 109 16.04 -13.91 -12.54
CA LEU A 109 15.95 -13.57 -11.12
C LEU A 109 14.51 -13.30 -10.65
N ILE A 110 13.54 -13.30 -11.56
CA ILE A 110 12.13 -13.09 -11.21
C ILE A 110 11.60 -14.30 -10.45
N LEU A 111 11.21 -14.09 -9.19
CA LEU A 111 10.56 -15.07 -8.34
C LEU A 111 9.08 -15.24 -8.65
N TYR A 112 8.42 -14.13 -8.97
CA TYR A 112 6.99 -14.07 -9.19
C TYR A 112 6.66 -12.95 -10.17
N ARG A 113 5.73 -13.20 -11.08
CA ARG A 113 5.16 -12.20 -12.00
C ARG A 113 3.68 -12.44 -12.20
N CYS A 114 2.91 -11.37 -12.17
CA CYS A 114 1.47 -11.39 -12.40
C CYS A 114 1.03 -10.18 -13.23
N ILE A 115 -0.18 -10.29 -13.78
CA ILE A 115 -0.91 -9.18 -14.38
C ILE A 115 -1.75 -8.53 -13.27
N VAL A 116 -1.78 -7.19 -13.27
CA VAL A 116 -2.58 -6.37 -12.36
C VAL A 116 -3.49 -5.43 -13.15
N GLY A 117 -4.09 -4.45 -12.48
CA GLY A 117 -4.90 -3.43 -13.12
C GLY A 117 -6.24 -3.94 -13.61
N SER A 118 -6.78 -3.30 -14.67
CA SER A 118 -8.14 -3.56 -15.16
C SER A 118 -8.38 -5.03 -15.51
N ARG A 119 -7.40 -5.72 -16.08
CA ARG A 119 -7.48 -7.15 -16.42
C ARG A 119 -7.65 -8.03 -15.19
N ALA A 120 -6.84 -7.78 -14.15
CA ALA A 120 -6.95 -8.53 -12.89
C ALA A 120 -8.26 -8.25 -12.17
N TYR A 121 -8.78 -7.02 -12.26
CA TYR A 121 -10.04 -6.64 -11.63
C TYR A 121 -11.29 -7.16 -12.38
N GLY A 122 -11.16 -7.61 -13.63
CA GLY A 122 -12.28 -7.93 -14.50
C GLY A 122 -13.00 -6.67 -15.01
N LEU A 123 -12.31 -5.53 -15.06
CA LEU A 123 -12.79 -4.23 -15.54
C LEU A 123 -12.13 -3.81 -16.86
N ASP A 124 -11.52 -4.77 -17.54
CA ASP A 124 -10.85 -4.57 -18.82
C ASP A 124 -11.83 -4.46 -19.98
N THR A 125 -11.31 -3.87 -21.04
CA THR A 125 -11.91 -3.79 -22.39
C THR A 125 -10.84 -4.23 -23.40
N ASP A 126 -11.20 -4.42 -24.65
CA ASP A 126 -10.26 -4.81 -25.72
C ASP A 126 -9.06 -3.85 -25.85
N ALA A 127 -9.26 -2.57 -25.49
CA ALA A 127 -8.23 -1.53 -25.50
C ALA A 127 -7.44 -1.43 -24.20
N SER A 128 -7.63 -2.33 -23.23
CA SER A 128 -6.94 -2.26 -21.94
C SER A 128 -5.51 -2.77 -22.04
N ASP A 129 -4.59 -1.99 -21.48
CA ASP A 129 -3.19 -2.34 -21.36
C ASP A 129 -2.97 -3.58 -20.49
N THR A 130 -1.82 -4.21 -20.62
CA THR A 130 -1.42 -5.33 -19.77
C THR A 130 -0.33 -4.88 -18.81
N ASP A 131 -0.75 -4.51 -17.60
CA ASP A 131 0.15 -4.09 -16.53
C ASP A 131 0.80 -5.31 -15.87
N ARG A 132 2.11 -5.49 -16.02
CA ARG A 132 2.86 -6.56 -15.36
C ARG A 132 3.52 -6.06 -14.10
N ARG A 133 3.45 -6.86 -13.05
CA ARG A 133 4.13 -6.61 -11.77
C ARG A 133 4.86 -7.88 -11.34
N GLY A 134 6.03 -7.70 -10.75
CA GLY A 134 6.81 -8.86 -10.31
C GLY A 134 7.75 -8.55 -9.16
N ILE A 135 8.35 -9.62 -8.68
CA ILE A 135 9.31 -9.61 -7.57
C ILE A 135 10.57 -10.30 -8.07
N TYR A 136 11.71 -9.69 -7.87
CA TYR A 136 12.99 -10.31 -8.15
C TYR A 136 13.85 -10.40 -6.90
N LEU A 137 14.74 -11.40 -6.88
CA LEU A 137 15.73 -11.60 -5.84
C LEU A 137 17.12 -11.42 -6.46
N ALA A 138 17.78 -10.33 -6.11
CA ALA A 138 19.10 -10.03 -6.62
C ALA A 138 20.16 -10.99 -6.06
N PRO A 139 21.26 -11.26 -6.83
CA PRO A 139 22.41 -12.02 -6.35
C PRO A 139 22.96 -11.49 -5.03
N ALA A 140 23.32 -12.39 -4.13
CA ALA A 140 23.77 -12.05 -2.79
C ALA A 140 25.02 -11.15 -2.79
N GLU A 141 25.95 -11.42 -3.70
CA GLU A 141 27.18 -10.64 -3.87
C GLU A 141 26.91 -9.18 -4.22
N LEU A 142 25.93 -8.93 -5.09
CA LEU A 142 25.52 -7.56 -5.44
C LEU A 142 24.87 -6.87 -4.25
N GLN A 143 24.06 -7.59 -3.48
CA GLN A 143 23.41 -7.02 -2.29
C GLN A 143 24.41 -6.66 -1.19
N TRP A 144 25.49 -7.43 -1.07
CA TRP A 144 26.58 -7.20 -0.10
C TRP A 144 27.62 -6.21 -0.59
N SER A 145 27.57 -5.83 -1.88
CA SER A 145 28.49 -4.87 -2.46
C SER A 145 28.22 -3.45 -1.91
N LEU A 146 29.22 -2.58 -2.02
CA LEU A 146 29.06 -1.16 -1.69
C LEU A 146 27.99 -0.45 -2.51
N PHE A 147 27.74 -0.95 -3.71
CA PHE A 147 26.78 -0.33 -4.66
C PHE A 147 25.34 -0.79 -4.40
N GLY A 148 25.14 -1.94 -3.73
CA GLY A 148 23.83 -2.53 -3.51
C GLY A 148 23.15 -2.96 -4.81
N VAL A 149 21.82 -3.03 -4.78
CA VAL A 149 21.00 -3.39 -5.95
C VAL A 149 19.88 -2.37 -6.13
N PRO A 150 19.42 -2.14 -7.38
CA PRO A 150 18.25 -1.33 -7.61
C PRO A 150 17.05 -1.89 -6.83
N GLU A 151 16.30 -1.02 -6.15
CA GLU A 151 15.11 -1.46 -5.43
C GLU A 151 13.92 -1.75 -6.36
N GLN A 152 13.97 -1.23 -7.59
CA GLN A 152 12.88 -1.30 -8.55
C GLN A 152 13.40 -1.14 -9.99
N PHE A 153 12.82 -1.90 -10.90
CA PHE A 153 12.94 -1.73 -12.34
C PHE A 153 11.59 -1.40 -12.94
N GLU A 154 11.52 -0.37 -13.76
CA GLU A 154 10.33 -0.01 -14.51
C GLU A 154 10.65 0.01 -16.02
N ASP A 155 9.76 -0.61 -16.79
CA ASP A 155 9.75 -0.50 -18.25
C ASP A 155 8.40 0.05 -18.69
N HIS A 156 8.41 1.29 -19.10
CA HIS A 156 7.21 1.98 -19.57
C HIS A 156 6.69 1.43 -20.90
N ALA A 157 7.57 0.89 -21.75
CA ALA A 157 7.17 0.34 -23.04
C ALA A 157 6.37 -0.96 -22.89
N SER A 158 6.80 -1.84 -21.99
CA SER A 158 6.08 -3.08 -21.66
C SER A 158 5.09 -2.93 -20.50
N GLN A 159 4.97 -1.75 -19.89
CA GLN A 159 4.16 -1.45 -18.71
C GLN A 159 4.45 -2.41 -17.55
N SER A 160 5.72 -2.77 -17.37
CA SER A 160 6.15 -3.68 -16.34
C SER A 160 6.90 -2.96 -15.21
N CYS A 161 6.73 -3.48 -13.99
CA CYS A 161 7.46 -3.01 -12.82
C CYS A 161 7.82 -4.20 -11.94
N TYR A 162 9.11 -4.27 -11.58
CA TYR A 162 9.66 -5.33 -10.74
C TYR A 162 10.33 -4.72 -9.51
N TRP A 163 9.97 -5.20 -8.33
CA TRP A 163 10.57 -4.78 -7.07
C TRP A 163 11.54 -5.83 -6.54
N GLU A 164 12.64 -5.35 -5.97
CA GLU A 164 13.51 -6.22 -5.18
C GLU A 164 12.72 -6.78 -3.98
N LEU A 165 12.98 -8.05 -3.64
CA LEU A 165 12.22 -8.79 -2.64
C LEU A 165 12.04 -8.03 -1.33
N GLN A 166 13.10 -7.45 -0.75
CA GLN A 166 12.99 -6.71 0.52
C GLN A 166 12.09 -5.49 0.37
N LYS A 167 12.22 -4.74 -0.72
CA LYS A 167 11.35 -3.58 -1.03
C LYS A 167 9.89 -4.00 -1.09
N PHE A 168 9.62 -5.08 -1.82
CA PHE A 168 8.27 -5.62 -1.96
C PHE A 168 7.68 -6.02 -0.60
N LEU A 169 8.43 -6.80 0.21
CA LEU A 169 7.99 -7.24 1.53
C LEU A 169 7.69 -6.06 2.47
N VAL A 170 8.56 -5.04 2.49
CA VAL A 170 8.34 -3.82 3.29
C VAL A 170 7.07 -3.09 2.88
N MET A 171 6.79 -2.99 1.57
CA MET A 171 5.55 -2.37 1.09
C MET A 171 4.32 -3.22 1.42
N ALA A 172 4.43 -4.56 1.35
CA ALA A 172 3.34 -5.47 1.73
C ALA A 172 3.02 -5.35 3.24
N LEU A 173 4.04 -5.31 4.10
CA LEU A 173 3.90 -5.08 5.54
C LEU A 173 3.22 -3.73 5.88
N LYS A 174 3.34 -2.74 5.01
CA LYS A 174 2.63 -1.44 5.12
C LYS A 174 1.22 -1.47 4.53
N ALA A 175 0.71 -2.65 4.20
CA ALA A 175 -0.60 -2.86 3.59
C ALA A 175 -0.81 -2.01 2.32
N ASN A 176 0.23 -1.84 1.49
CA ASN A 176 0.08 -1.10 0.23
C ASN A 176 -0.91 -1.85 -0.69
N PRO A 177 -2.02 -1.21 -1.13
CA PRO A 177 -3.05 -1.89 -1.93
C PRO A 177 -2.51 -2.54 -3.21
N ASN A 178 -1.67 -1.82 -3.96
CA ASN A 178 -1.12 -2.32 -5.22
C ASN A 178 -0.24 -3.56 -5.02
N ILE A 179 0.48 -3.61 -3.90
CA ILE A 179 1.36 -4.73 -3.55
C ILE A 179 0.56 -5.93 -3.05
N LEU A 180 -0.44 -5.68 -2.21
CA LEU A 180 -1.32 -6.76 -1.75
C LEU A 180 -2.10 -7.36 -2.93
N GLU A 181 -2.61 -6.54 -3.85
CA GLU A 181 -3.28 -7.02 -5.06
C GLU A 181 -2.37 -7.89 -5.94
N CYS A 182 -1.07 -7.63 -6.00
CA CYS A 182 -0.13 -8.53 -6.69
C CYS A 182 -0.14 -9.94 -6.08
N LEU A 183 -0.09 -10.05 -4.74
CA LEU A 183 -0.06 -11.35 -4.04
C LEU A 183 -1.36 -12.16 -4.19
N TRP A 184 -2.47 -11.51 -4.54
CA TRP A 184 -3.78 -12.15 -4.76
C TRP A 184 -4.24 -12.07 -6.22
N SER A 185 -3.37 -11.64 -7.15
CA SER A 185 -3.74 -11.59 -8.56
C SER A 185 -4.14 -12.98 -9.06
N PRO A 186 -5.30 -13.11 -9.73
CA PRO A 186 -5.70 -14.37 -10.36
C PRO A 186 -4.93 -14.67 -11.64
N LEU A 187 -4.12 -13.73 -12.15
CA LEU A 187 -3.43 -13.80 -13.43
C LEU A 187 -1.92 -13.91 -13.22
N VAL A 188 -1.48 -15.07 -12.74
CA VAL A 188 -0.05 -15.37 -12.52
C VAL A 188 0.58 -15.80 -13.84
N GLU A 189 1.69 -15.15 -14.24
CA GLU A 189 2.47 -15.49 -15.44
C GLU A 189 3.72 -16.33 -15.12
N LYS A 190 4.35 -16.09 -13.95
CA LYS A 190 5.55 -16.80 -13.52
C LYS A 190 5.56 -16.93 -12.01
N VAL A 191 5.93 -18.11 -11.52
CA VAL A 191 6.17 -18.36 -10.10
C VAL A 191 7.27 -19.42 -9.95
N THR A 192 8.23 -19.16 -9.07
CA THR A 192 9.27 -20.12 -8.67
C THR A 192 8.86 -20.80 -7.36
N PRO A 193 9.52 -21.90 -6.93
CA PRO A 193 9.23 -22.52 -5.62
C PRO A 193 9.29 -21.53 -4.46
N LEU A 194 10.26 -20.60 -4.46
CA LEU A 194 10.36 -19.54 -3.45
C LEU A 194 9.21 -18.52 -3.58
N GLY A 195 8.75 -18.24 -4.80
CA GLY A 195 7.56 -17.44 -5.06
C GLY A 195 6.29 -18.12 -4.54
N GLU A 196 6.16 -19.44 -4.67
CA GLU A 196 5.03 -20.21 -4.13
C GLU A 196 5.00 -20.15 -2.59
N GLU A 197 6.16 -20.25 -1.93
CA GLU A 197 6.25 -20.08 -0.47
C GLU A 197 5.79 -18.67 -0.05
N LEU A 198 6.20 -17.63 -0.77
CA LEU A 198 5.73 -16.27 -0.51
C LEU A 198 4.20 -16.17 -0.64
N LEU A 199 3.63 -16.76 -1.69
CA LEU A 199 2.17 -16.79 -1.88
C LEU A 199 1.46 -17.60 -0.79
N ALA A 200 2.06 -18.68 -0.30
CA ALA A 200 1.48 -19.48 0.79
C ALA A 200 1.40 -18.70 2.11
N MET A 201 2.40 -17.85 2.38
CA MET A 201 2.44 -17.02 3.60
C MET A 201 1.78 -15.63 3.44
N ARG A 202 1.16 -15.32 2.32
CA ARG A 202 0.60 -13.98 2.04
C ARG A 202 -0.37 -13.45 3.11
N GLY A 203 -1.04 -14.35 3.86
CA GLY A 203 -1.88 -13.99 5.00
C GLY A 203 -1.14 -13.23 6.11
N CYS A 204 0.18 -13.45 6.26
CA CYS A 204 1.02 -12.75 7.24
C CYS A 204 1.08 -11.23 7.05
N PHE A 205 0.75 -10.74 5.85
CA PHE A 205 0.71 -9.30 5.54
C PHE A 205 -0.61 -8.63 5.93
N LEU A 206 -1.66 -9.42 6.23
CA LEU A 206 -2.98 -8.88 6.51
C LEU A 206 -3.10 -8.48 7.98
N SER A 207 -3.57 -7.25 8.20
CA SER A 207 -3.78 -6.68 9.53
C SER A 207 -4.79 -5.54 9.47
N GLN A 208 -5.16 -4.99 10.61
CA GLN A 208 -6.03 -3.83 10.68
C GLN A 208 -5.43 -2.58 9.99
N MET A 209 -4.11 -2.55 9.74
CA MET A 209 -3.48 -1.50 8.93
C MET A 209 -4.06 -1.34 7.52
N ILE A 210 -4.75 -2.36 7.00
CA ILE A 210 -5.48 -2.28 5.73
C ILE A 210 -6.46 -1.12 5.76
N PHE A 211 -7.19 -0.93 6.87
CA PHE A 211 -8.14 0.17 6.98
C PHE A 211 -7.46 1.52 6.79
N GLN A 212 -6.40 1.81 7.56
CA GLN A 212 -5.72 3.11 7.52
C GLN A 212 -5.07 3.35 6.16
N THR A 213 -4.49 2.30 5.57
CA THR A 213 -3.76 2.46 4.30
C THR A 213 -4.73 2.61 3.13
N PHE A 214 -5.71 1.73 2.98
CA PHE A 214 -6.68 1.81 1.89
C PHE A 214 -7.51 3.10 1.98
N ASN A 215 -7.90 3.50 3.19
CA ASN A 215 -8.62 4.76 3.41
C ASN A 215 -7.76 5.98 3.04
N GLY A 216 -6.47 5.98 3.39
CA GLY A 216 -5.54 7.03 2.96
C GLY A 216 -5.44 7.15 1.44
N TYR A 217 -5.41 6.02 0.71
CA TYR A 217 -5.43 6.01 -0.75
C TYR A 217 -6.78 6.51 -1.29
N ALA A 218 -7.91 6.06 -0.72
CA ALA A 218 -9.24 6.50 -1.11
C ALA A 218 -9.42 8.03 -0.91
N LEU A 219 -8.99 8.56 0.22
CA LEU A 219 -9.00 10.01 0.48
C LEU A 219 -8.11 10.79 -0.50
N SER A 220 -6.97 10.23 -0.89
CA SER A 220 -6.10 10.85 -1.90
C SER A 220 -6.77 10.92 -3.27
N GLN A 221 -7.50 9.86 -3.68
CA GLN A 221 -8.29 9.88 -4.91
C GLN A 221 -9.43 10.89 -4.82
N PHE A 222 -10.12 10.96 -3.69
CA PHE A 222 -11.21 11.91 -3.47
C PHE A 222 -10.74 13.37 -3.57
N LYS A 223 -9.59 13.71 -2.95
CA LYS A 223 -8.98 15.05 -3.07
C LYS A 223 -8.70 15.43 -4.54
N LYS A 224 -8.19 14.47 -5.34
CA LYS A 224 -7.96 14.69 -6.78
C LYS A 224 -9.26 14.99 -7.53
N ILE A 225 -10.31 14.22 -7.26
CA ILE A 225 -11.64 14.43 -7.86
C ILE A 225 -12.18 15.81 -7.50
N GLU A 226 -12.11 16.22 -6.23
CA GLU A 226 -12.57 17.53 -5.80
C GLU A 226 -11.76 18.68 -6.43
N GLN A 227 -10.45 18.49 -6.59
CA GLN A 227 -9.58 19.46 -7.25
C GLN A 227 -9.91 19.60 -8.74
N ASP A 228 -10.10 18.47 -9.44
CA ASP A 228 -10.48 18.49 -10.86
C ASP A 228 -11.83 19.17 -11.07
N ARG A 229 -12.81 18.89 -10.20
CA ARG A 229 -14.13 19.55 -10.25
C ARG A 229 -14.05 21.05 -10.03
N ARG A 230 -13.21 21.51 -9.09
CA ARG A 230 -13.01 22.95 -8.84
C ARG A 230 -12.32 23.66 -9.98
N ASN A 231 -11.31 22.99 -10.58
CA ASN A 231 -10.46 23.62 -11.58
C ASN A 231 -11.04 23.53 -13.00
N HIS A 232 -11.74 22.44 -13.32
CA HIS A 232 -12.19 22.14 -14.70
C HIS A 232 -13.70 21.90 -14.82
N GLY A 233 -14.43 21.82 -13.70
CA GLY A 233 -15.86 21.50 -13.69
C GLY A 233 -16.16 20.01 -14.00
N GLU A 234 -15.17 19.20 -14.23
CA GLU A 234 -15.30 17.81 -14.66
C GLU A 234 -14.87 16.80 -13.58
N VAL A 235 -15.46 15.61 -13.64
CA VAL A 235 -15.10 14.49 -12.77
C VAL A 235 -14.20 13.53 -13.55
N ARG A 236 -13.02 13.23 -13.04
CA ARG A 236 -12.20 12.13 -13.58
C ARG A 236 -12.74 10.80 -13.11
N TRP A 237 -13.67 10.25 -13.87
CA TRP A 237 -14.42 9.04 -13.54
C TRP A 237 -13.55 7.81 -13.25
N LYS A 238 -12.37 7.70 -13.88
CA LYS A 238 -11.40 6.66 -13.54
C LYS A 238 -10.94 6.73 -12.09
N HIS A 239 -10.74 7.94 -11.53
CA HIS A 239 -10.38 8.11 -10.12
C HIS A 239 -11.54 7.78 -9.18
N ALA A 240 -12.78 8.13 -9.57
CA ALA A 240 -13.97 7.78 -8.81
C ALA A 240 -14.17 6.25 -8.74
N MET A 241 -14.03 5.55 -9.86
CA MET A 241 -14.09 4.09 -9.91
C MET A 241 -12.99 3.45 -9.03
N HIS A 242 -11.75 3.95 -9.10
CA HIS A 242 -10.66 3.43 -8.26
C HIS A 242 -10.91 3.62 -6.77
N LEU A 243 -11.46 4.77 -6.37
CA LEU A 243 -11.83 5.06 -4.98
C LEU A 243 -12.87 4.05 -4.46
N LEU A 244 -13.95 3.84 -5.21
CA LEU A 244 -15.00 2.89 -4.84
C LEU A 244 -14.45 1.46 -4.73
N ARG A 245 -13.61 1.06 -5.69
CA ARG A 245 -12.97 -0.25 -5.68
C ARG A 245 -12.07 -0.45 -4.46
N LEU A 246 -11.30 0.56 -4.06
CA LEU A 246 -10.46 0.48 -2.86
C LEU A 246 -11.30 0.27 -1.60
N LEU A 247 -12.43 0.96 -1.45
CA LEU A 247 -13.33 0.78 -0.31
C LEU A 247 -13.94 -0.62 -0.29
N LEU A 248 -14.42 -1.11 -1.45
CA LEU A 248 -14.97 -2.47 -1.60
C LEU A 248 -13.92 -3.53 -1.24
N THR A 249 -12.73 -3.44 -1.83
CA THR A 249 -11.64 -4.40 -1.59
C THR A 249 -11.17 -4.36 -0.14
N GLY A 250 -11.03 -3.16 0.45
CA GLY A 250 -10.62 -2.99 1.84
C GLY A 250 -11.62 -3.60 2.83
N ALA A 251 -12.91 -3.31 2.67
CA ALA A 251 -13.95 -3.86 3.52
C ALA A 251 -14.03 -5.40 3.45
N ALA A 252 -13.98 -5.95 2.25
CA ALA A 252 -13.97 -7.40 2.05
C ALA A 252 -12.70 -8.04 2.63
N THR A 253 -11.54 -7.40 2.49
CA THR A 253 -10.28 -7.92 3.04
C THR A 253 -10.33 -8.01 4.57
N LEU A 254 -10.90 -7.01 5.26
CA LEU A 254 -11.05 -7.04 6.72
C LEU A 254 -11.98 -8.15 7.20
N ARG A 255 -13.02 -8.49 6.41
CA ARG A 255 -13.99 -9.54 6.77
C ARG A 255 -13.50 -10.95 6.45
N GLU A 256 -12.87 -11.11 5.29
CA GLU A 256 -12.59 -12.42 4.70
C GLU A 256 -11.14 -12.89 4.91
N ALA A 257 -10.28 -12.04 5.48
CA ALA A 257 -8.84 -12.30 5.63
C ALA A 257 -8.17 -12.72 4.28
N ARG A 258 -8.64 -12.16 3.17
CA ARG A 258 -8.07 -12.31 1.83
C ARG A 258 -8.33 -11.05 1.01
N VAL A 259 -7.51 -10.77 0.01
CA VAL A 259 -7.70 -9.62 -0.87
C VAL A 259 -8.48 -10.04 -2.13
N PRO A 260 -9.76 -9.68 -2.26
CA PRO A 260 -10.51 -9.95 -3.48
C PRO A 260 -10.08 -8.96 -4.57
N VAL A 261 -9.31 -9.45 -5.54
CA VAL A 261 -8.84 -8.61 -6.65
C VAL A 261 -9.95 -8.42 -7.68
N ARG A 262 -10.69 -9.47 -8.02
CA ARG A 262 -11.85 -9.39 -8.93
C ARG A 262 -13.05 -8.75 -8.24
N VAL A 263 -13.75 -7.88 -8.96
CA VAL A 263 -14.90 -7.11 -8.45
C VAL A 263 -16.22 -7.57 -9.09
N GLU A 264 -16.39 -8.85 -9.30
CA GLU A 264 -17.48 -9.47 -10.10
C GLU A 264 -18.88 -8.95 -9.70
N ALA A 265 -19.19 -8.92 -8.40
CA ALA A 265 -20.49 -8.47 -7.90
C ALA A 265 -20.80 -6.98 -8.16
N HIS A 266 -19.78 -6.17 -8.39
CA HIS A 266 -19.91 -4.72 -8.57
C HIS A 266 -19.46 -4.25 -9.96
N ARG A 267 -19.11 -5.19 -10.84
CA ARG A 267 -18.48 -4.93 -12.14
C ARG A 267 -19.25 -3.91 -12.97
N ASP A 268 -20.52 -4.16 -13.21
CA ASP A 268 -21.33 -3.33 -14.12
C ASP A 268 -21.50 -1.92 -13.57
N ARG A 269 -21.72 -1.79 -12.25
CA ARG A 269 -21.84 -0.48 -11.59
C ARG A 269 -20.51 0.29 -11.60
N LEU A 270 -19.38 -0.37 -11.37
CA LEU A 270 -18.06 0.25 -11.46
C LEU A 270 -17.71 0.68 -12.89
N LEU A 271 -18.09 -0.11 -13.90
CA LEU A 271 -17.95 0.27 -15.31
C LEU A 271 -18.83 1.45 -15.68
N ALA A 272 -20.07 1.50 -15.20
CA ALA A 272 -20.95 2.66 -15.37
C ALA A 272 -20.35 3.93 -14.78
N VAL A 273 -19.75 3.85 -13.56
CA VAL A 273 -18.98 4.96 -12.99
C VAL A 273 -17.80 5.34 -13.87
N LYS A 274 -16.99 4.36 -14.33
CA LYS A 274 -15.81 4.61 -15.18
C LYS A 274 -16.16 5.35 -16.48
N ARG A 275 -17.35 5.08 -17.05
CA ARG A 275 -17.85 5.71 -18.27
C ARG A 275 -18.59 7.04 -18.01
N GLY A 276 -18.80 7.43 -16.74
CA GLY A 276 -19.52 8.64 -16.38
C GLY A 276 -21.04 8.54 -16.61
N GLU A 277 -21.60 7.35 -16.62
CA GLU A 277 -23.04 7.09 -16.84
C GLU A 277 -23.89 7.38 -15.59
N LEU A 278 -23.27 7.43 -14.40
CA LEU A 278 -23.93 7.77 -13.15
C LEU A 278 -23.65 9.23 -12.75
N PRO A 279 -24.66 9.97 -12.28
CA PRO A 279 -24.46 11.34 -11.83
C PRO A 279 -23.61 11.37 -10.55
N TRP A 280 -22.81 12.41 -10.40
CA TRP A 280 -21.90 12.53 -9.24
C TRP A 280 -22.61 12.40 -7.87
N PRO A 281 -23.80 12.96 -7.61
CA PRO A 281 -24.48 12.78 -6.33
C PRO A 281 -24.74 11.31 -5.98
N GLU A 282 -25.07 10.47 -6.96
CA GLU A 282 -25.27 9.02 -6.76
C GLU A 282 -23.96 8.32 -6.44
N VAL A 283 -22.88 8.67 -7.16
CA VAL A 283 -21.55 8.11 -6.92
C VAL A 283 -21.02 8.51 -5.54
N ASP A 284 -21.24 9.76 -5.11
CA ASP A 284 -20.85 10.23 -3.78
C ASP A 284 -21.68 9.59 -2.66
N ALA A 285 -22.97 9.37 -2.88
CA ALA A 285 -23.81 8.63 -1.94
C ALA A 285 -23.32 7.19 -1.77
N TRP A 286 -23.00 6.49 -2.87
CA TRP A 286 -22.43 5.14 -2.82
C TRP A 286 -21.05 5.11 -2.14
N ARG A 287 -20.20 6.11 -2.40
CA ARG A 287 -18.92 6.26 -1.70
C ARG A 287 -19.10 6.35 -0.18
N LYS A 288 -20.06 7.15 0.29
CA LYS A 288 -20.35 7.32 1.73
C LYS A 288 -20.85 6.01 2.35
N GLU A 289 -21.75 5.31 1.66
CA GLU A 289 -22.24 4.00 2.07
C GLU A 289 -21.09 2.98 2.22
N LEU A 290 -20.21 2.87 1.20
CA LEU A 290 -19.07 1.99 1.22
C LEU A 290 -18.06 2.36 2.31
N HIS A 291 -17.90 3.64 2.60
CA HIS A 291 -17.03 4.07 3.69
C HIS A 291 -17.57 3.64 5.05
N GLY A 292 -18.86 3.84 5.31
CA GLY A 292 -19.50 3.33 6.54
C GLY A 292 -19.44 1.80 6.64
N ASP A 293 -19.54 1.09 5.50
CA ASP A 293 -19.36 -0.36 5.45
C ASP A 293 -17.92 -0.79 5.79
N PHE A 294 -16.94 -0.02 5.33
CA PHE A 294 -15.53 -0.26 5.64
C PHE A 294 -15.21 -0.01 7.12
N GLU A 295 -15.81 1.00 7.74
CA GLU A 295 -15.69 1.25 9.19
C GLU A 295 -16.32 0.11 10.02
N ARG A 296 -17.49 -0.38 9.61
CA ARG A 296 -18.09 -1.56 10.26
C ARG A 296 -17.17 -2.80 10.13
N ALA A 297 -16.59 -3.01 8.95
CA ALA A 297 -15.64 -4.10 8.75
C ALA A 297 -14.41 -3.99 9.67
N LEU A 298 -13.91 -2.77 9.96
CA LEU A 298 -12.85 -2.57 10.93
C LEU A 298 -13.28 -2.93 12.36
N ALA A 299 -14.49 -2.55 12.75
CA ALA A 299 -15.00 -2.84 14.10
C ALA A 299 -15.22 -4.36 14.33
N GLU A 300 -15.51 -5.11 13.28
CA GLU A 300 -15.85 -6.54 13.31
C GLU A 300 -14.67 -7.47 12.96
N THR A 301 -13.59 -6.93 12.42
CA THR A 301 -12.49 -7.75 11.90
C THR A 301 -11.78 -8.56 12.97
N LYS A 302 -11.39 -9.77 12.59
CA LYS A 302 -10.55 -10.67 13.40
C LYS A 302 -9.06 -10.59 13.03
N LEU A 303 -8.71 -9.74 12.06
CA LEU A 303 -7.32 -9.56 11.68
C LEU A 303 -6.52 -8.93 12.84
N PRO A 304 -5.25 -9.31 13.00
CA PRO A 304 -4.39 -8.74 14.03
C PRO A 304 -4.19 -7.23 13.78
N GLU A 305 -3.87 -6.48 14.82
CA GLU A 305 -3.55 -5.05 14.69
C GLU A 305 -2.34 -4.81 13.78
N ARG A 306 -1.38 -5.74 13.77
CA ARG A 306 -0.10 -5.65 13.02
C ARG A 306 0.12 -6.92 12.20
N PRO A 307 0.78 -6.80 11.03
CA PRO A 307 1.21 -7.96 10.26
C PRO A 307 2.30 -8.76 10.98
N ASP A 308 2.54 -9.99 10.56
CA ASP A 308 3.56 -10.88 11.13
C ASP A 308 4.96 -10.55 10.58
N TYR A 309 5.63 -9.62 11.25
CA TYR A 309 6.99 -9.18 10.89
C TYR A 309 8.03 -10.30 11.01
N GLU A 310 7.86 -11.19 12.00
CA GLU A 310 8.84 -12.24 12.27
C GLU A 310 8.81 -13.30 11.18
N ALA A 311 7.62 -13.76 10.80
CA ALA A 311 7.46 -14.69 9.70
C ALA A 311 8.01 -14.11 8.37
N VAL A 312 7.69 -12.86 8.06
CA VAL A 312 8.16 -12.20 6.84
C VAL A 312 9.67 -11.98 6.85
N ASN A 313 10.26 -11.58 7.99
CA ASN A 313 11.70 -11.46 8.13
C ASN A 313 12.40 -12.81 8.01
N GLY A 314 11.84 -13.86 8.60
CA GLY A 314 12.34 -15.23 8.47
C GLY A 314 12.39 -15.70 7.02
N PHE A 315 11.34 -15.40 6.26
CA PHE A 315 11.29 -15.70 4.82
C PHE A 315 12.36 -14.94 4.04
N LEU A 316 12.52 -13.63 4.28
CA LEU A 316 13.55 -12.83 3.61
C LEU A 316 14.96 -13.39 3.87
N VAL A 317 15.27 -13.73 5.14
CA VAL A 317 16.58 -14.29 5.52
C VAL A 317 16.80 -15.65 4.83
N LYS A 318 15.75 -16.50 4.78
CA LYS A 318 15.80 -17.78 4.07
C LYS A 318 16.12 -17.58 2.59
N ALA A 319 15.34 -16.72 1.91
CA ALA A 319 15.52 -16.42 0.49
C ALA A 319 16.94 -15.94 0.17
N ARG A 320 17.49 -15.06 1.00
CA ARG A 320 18.86 -14.55 0.86
C ARG A 320 19.92 -15.64 1.02
N ARG A 321 19.72 -16.56 1.98
CA ARG A 321 20.62 -17.71 2.18
C ARG A 321 20.58 -18.69 1.01
N GLU A 322 19.41 -18.98 0.47
CA GLU A 322 19.26 -19.84 -0.70
C GLU A 322 19.98 -19.23 -1.91
N MET A 323 19.80 -17.92 -2.14
CA MET A 323 20.49 -17.21 -3.22
C MET A 323 22.02 -17.26 -3.06
N ALA A 324 22.55 -17.08 -1.84
CA ALA A 324 23.99 -17.15 -1.56
C ALA A 324 24.58 -18.55 -1.79
N ASN A 325 23.77 -19.60 -1.64
CA ASN A 325 24.20 -20.99 -1.79
C ASN A 325 23.99 -21.54 -3.22
N HIS A 326 23.29 -20.80 -4.09
CA HIS A 326 22.96 -21.28 -5.43
C HIS A 326 24.21 -21.34 -6.31
N LYS A 327 24.60 -22.56 -6.76
CA LYS A 327 25.83 -22.82 -7.56
C LYS A 327 25.88 -21.99 -8.86
N ALA A 328 24.76 -21.75 -9.52
CA ALA A 328 24.70 -21.02 -10.77
C ALA A 328 25.22 -19.57 -10.66
N PHE A 329 25.17 -18.96 -9.48
CA PHE A 329 25.71 -17.62 -9.25
C PHE A 329 27.21 -17.62 -8.92
N ARG A 330 27.77 -18.75 -8.45
CA ARG A 330 29.22 -18.89 -8.28
C ARG A 330 29.95 -18.99 -9.62
N GLU A 331 29.26 -19.36 -10.69
CA GLU A 331 29.82 -19.53 -12.04
C GLU A 331 29.63 -18.31 -12.94
N MET A 332 28.71 -17.36 -12.62
CA MET A 332 28.70 -16.04 -13.21
C MET A 332 29.84 -15.18 -12.65
N ARG A 333 31.08 -15.65 -12.82
CA ARG A 333 32.22 -14.74 -12.72
C ARG A 333 32.04 -13.66 -13.74
N VAL A 334 32.05 -12.41 -13.26
CA VAL A 334 32.31 -11.25 -14.06
C VAL A 334 33.36 -11.63 -15.11
N THR A 335 32.99 -11.64 -16.37
CA THR A 335 33.97 -11.65 -17.45
C THR A 335 34.78 -10.38 -17.27
N GLU A 336 35.92 -10.51 -16.61
CA GLU A 336 36.88 -9.42 -16.54
C GLU A 336 37.25 -9.07 -18.00
N THR A 337 36.73 -7.95 -18.43
CA THR A 337 37.26 -7.31 -19.64
C THR A 337 38.67 -6.85 -19.24
N PRO A 338 39.76 -7.38 -19.83
CA PRO A 338 41.07 -6.92 -19.47
C PRO A 338 41.18 -5.44 -19.84
N VAL A 339 41.38 -4.61 -18.82
CA VAL A 339 41.77 -3.21 -19.02
C VAL A 339 43.18 -3.29 -19.64
N SER A 340 43.27 -3.01 -20.92
CA SER A 340 44.56 -2.79 -21.59
C SER A 340 45.18 -1.50 -20.99
N VAL A 341 46.35 -1.69 -20.38
CA VAL A 341 47.23 -0.61 -19.90
C VAL A 341 47.86 0.08 -21.07
#